data_47075de162d987e9d0dae2ba11d5769c
#
_entry.id   47075de162d987e9d0dae2ba11d5769c
#
_cell.length_a   1.000
_cell.length_b   1.000
_cell.length_c   1.000
_cell.angle_alpha   90.00
_cell.angle_beta   90.00
_cell.angle_gamma   90.00
#
_symmetry.space_group_name_H-M   'P 1'
#
loop_
_entity.id
_entity.type
_entity.pdbx_description
1 polymer ?
#
loop_
_entity_poly.entity_id
_entity_poly.type
_entity_poly.pdbx_seq_one_letter_code
_entity_poly.pdbx_strand_id
1 'polypeptide(L)'
;MKHKKFLLITLICLIGIGISFLLFSAHRPFKDLEAADITSASVRLSPPDTTIQIVETEELVSYLNEVVIYNKDNSYTEYAGQAVIFTLSLADGSQVEITAYNPFIIIDGIGYKCKYEPCEALNHYANELMTREP
;
A
#
# COMPACT_ATOMS: atom_id res chain seq x y z
N MET A 1 15.40 48.14 5.04
CA MET A 1 14.54 47.39 5.95
C MET A 1 13.47 46.56 5.24
N LYS A 2 12.87 47.02 4.14
CA LYS A 2 11.86 46.25 3.39
C LYS A 2 12.40 44.94 2.83
N HIS A 3 13.66 44.90 2.39
CA HIS A 3 14.28 43.68 1.82
C HIS A 3 14.50 42.59 2.86
N LYS A 4 14.82 42.92 4.12
CA LYS A 4 15.01 41.95 5.19
C LYS A 4 13.72 41.23 5.59
N LYS A 5 12.59 41.98 5.64
CA LYS A 5 11.26 41.41 5.92
C LYS A 5 10.80 40.52 4.78
N PHE A 6 11.03 40.90 3.54
CA PHE A 6 10.69 40.11 2.36
C PHE A 6 11.48 38.80 2.34
N LEU A 7 12.80 38.86 2.58
CA LEU A 7 13.66 37.65 2.67
C LEU A 7 13.20 36.71 3.79
N LEU A 8 12.81 37.24 4.96
CA LEU A 8 12.35 36.43 6.07
C LEU A 8 11.03 35.73 5.73
N ILE A 9 10.08 36.41 5.12
CA ILE A 9 8.79 35.84 4.70
C ILE A 9 9.02 34.75 3.66
N THR A 10 9.89 34.99 2.68
CA THR A 10 10.22 33.99 1.64
C THR A 10 10.85 32.73 2.26
N LEU A 11 11.76 32.91 3.23
CA LEU A 11 12.39 31.78 3.92
C LEU A 11 11.37 30.95 4.71
N ILE A 12 10.45 31.59 5.43
CA ILE A 12 9.38 30.92 6.17
C ILE A 12 8.46 30.13 5.24
N CYS A 13 8.09 30.71 4.09
CA CYS A 13 7.28 30.01 3.09
C CYS A 13 7.99 28.78 2.52
N LEU A 14 9.28 28.87 2.20
CA LEU A 14 10.08 27.74 1.70
C LEU A 14 10.19 26.63 2.73
N ILE A 15 10.39 26.94 4.01
CA ILE A 15 10.42 25.97 5.11
C ILE A 15 9.05 25.30 5.25
N GLY A 16 7.97 26.07 5.21
CA GLY A 16 6.61 25.54 5.29
C GLY A 16 6.28 24.57 4.16
N ILE A 17 6.67 24.89 2.92
CA ILE A 17 6.50 24.02 1.75
C ILE A 17 7.34 22.75 1.92
N GLY A 18 8.58 22.85 2.37
CA GLY A 18 9.46 21.71 2.60
C GLY A 18 8.90 20.76 3.65
N ILE A 19 8.40 21.26 4.77
CA ILE A 19 7.77 20.47 5.83
C ILE A 19 6.50 19.80 5.31
N SER A 20 5.65 20.52 4.59
CA SER A 20 4.43 19.95 3.99
C SER A 20 4.76 18.82 3.01
N PHE A 21 5.80 18.97 2.21
CA PHE A 21 6.25 17.95 1.27
C PHE A 21 6.73 16.69 1.99
N LEU A 22 7.46 16.83 3.10
CA LEU A 22 7.91 15.70 3.93
C LEU A 22 6.74 14.97 4.60
N LEU A 23 5.72 15.71 5.06
CA LEU A 23 4.56 15.14 5.75
C LEU A 23 3.59 14.43 4.81
N PHE A 24 3.50 14.87 3.54
CA PHE A 24 2.55 14.36 2.55
C PHE A 24 3.22 13.69 1.35
N SER A 25 4.51 13.33 1.46
CA SER A 25 5.20 12.65 0.35
C SER A 25 4.61 11.27 0.11
N ALA A 26 4.20 11.03 -1.13
CA ALA A 26 3.74 9.72 -1.58
C ALA A 26 4.93 8.76 -1.71
N HIS A 27 4.73 7.51 -1.30
CA HIS A 27 5.74 6.46 -1.40
C HIS A 27 5.15 5.22 -2.07
N ARG A 28 5.93 4.60 -2.95
CA ARG A 28 5.57 3.35 -3.64
C ARG A 28 6.46 2.22 -3.10
N PRO A 29 6.02 1.50 -2.04
CA PRO A 29 6.87 0.54 -1.35
C PRO A 29 7.21 -0.70 -2.19
N PHE A 30 6.43 -1.02 -3.22
CA PHE A 30 6.59 -2.20 -4.05
C PHE A 30 6.91 -1.88 -5.51
N LYS A 31 7.38 -0.67 -5.83
CA LYS A 31 7.64 -0.23 -7.21
C LYS A 31 8.69 -1.09 -7.93
N ASP A 32 9.64 -1.64 -7.19
CA ASP A 32 10.77 -2.42 -7.74
C ASP A 32 10.60 -3.93 -7.54
N LEU A 33 9.46 -4.36 -6.97
CA LEU A 33 9.18 -5.79 -6.80
C LEU A 33 9.01 -6.47 -8.16
N GLU A 34 9.67 -7.60 -8.33
CA GLU A 34 9.57 -8.44 -9.53
C GLU A 34 8.98 -9.80 -9.18
N ALA A 35 8.34 -10.47 -10.16
CA ALA A 35 7.77 -11.80 -9.95
C ALA A 35 8.83 -12.83 -9.50
N ALA A 36 10.06 -12.69 -9.99
CA ALA A 36 11.18 -13.55 -9.60
C ALA A 36 11.57 -13.42 -8.12
N ASP A 37 11.19 -12.31 -7.46
CA ASP A 37 11.44 -12.11 -6.03
C ASP A 37 10.51 -12.92 -5.15
N ILE A 38 9.41 -13.46 -5.71
CA ILE A 38 8.37 -14.17 -4.97
C ILE A 38 8.50 -15.66 -5.17
N THR A 39 8.66 -16.42 -4.09
CA THR A 39 8.71 -17.89 -4.11
C THR A 39 7.32 -18.50 -3.92
N SER A 40 6.44 -17.85 -3.18
CA SER A 40 5.03 -18.25 -3.05
C SER A 40 4.18 -17.05 -2.65
N ALA A 41 2.91 -17.08 -3.04
CA ALA A 41 1.96 -16.04 -2.70
C ALA A 41 0.59 -16.64 -2.45
N SER A 42 -0.14 -16.05 -1.50
CA SER A 42 -1.54 -16.38 -1.23
C SER A 42 -2.31 -15.12 -0.89
N VAL A 43 -3.62 -15.18 -1.01
CA VAL A 43 -4.53 -14.14 -0.55
C VAL A 43 -5.64 -14.76 0.29
N ARG A 44 -5.93 -14.13 1.42
CA ARG A 44 -7.08 -14.48 2.26
C ARG A 44 -8.09 -13.34 2.22
N LEU A 45 -9.33 -13.68 1.94
CA LEU A 45 -10.46 -12.76 1.99
C LEU A 45 -11.25 -13.05 3.28
N SER A 46 -11.52 -12.03 4.06
CA SER A 46 -12.25 -12.16 5.31
C SER A 46 -13.22 -10.97 5.48
N PRO A 47 -14.55 -11.19 5.42
CA PRO A 47 -15.23 -12.40 5.02
C PRO A 47 -15.08 -12.72 3.53
N PRO A 48 -15.27 -13.98 3.09
CA PRO A 48 -15.85 -15.12 3.79
C PRO A 48 -14.85 -16.00 4.60
N ASP A 49 -13.60 -15.61 4.71
CA ASP A 49 -12.50 -16.38 5.29
C ASP A 49 -12.05 -17.54 4.39
N THR A 50 -11.72 -17.16 3.17
CA THR A 50 -11.22 -18.07 2.12
C THR A 50 -9.79 -17.71 1.76
N THR A 51 -8.90 -18.70 1.68
CA THR A 51 -7.52 -18.52 1.26
C THR A 51 -7.30 -19.14 -0.12
N ILE A 52 -6.69 -18.39 -1.03
CA ILE A 52 -6.41 -18.77 -2.41
C ILE A 52 -4.91 -18.71 -2.63
N GLN A 53 -4.33 -19.78 -3.20
CA GLN A 53 -2.94 -19.77 -3.64
C GLN A 53 -2.82 -19.03 -4.97
N ILE A 54 -1.84 -18.14 -5.07
CA ILE A 54 -1.58 -17.35 -6.28
C ILE A 54 -0.39 -17.99 -6.99
N VAL A 55 -0.65 -18.60 -8.14
CA VAL A 55 0.37 -19.28 -8.95
C VAL A 55 1.03 -18.29 -9.92
N GLU A 56 0.23 -17.45 -10.55
CA GLU A 56 0.71 -16.44 -11.53
C GLU A 56 1.00 -15.12 -10.81
N THR A 57 2.22 -14.99 -10.34
CA THR A 57 2.62 -13.82 -9.52
C THR A 57 2.85 -12.55 -10.32
N GLU A 58 3.03 -12.64 -11.63
CA GLU A 58 3.22 -11.48 -12.51
C GLU A 58 2.04 -10.50 -12.46
N GLU A 59 0.82 -11.03 -12.46
CA GLU A 59 -0.38 -10.19 -12.37
C GLU A 59 -0.45 -9.48 -11.02
N LEU A 60 -0.22 -10.22 -9.93
CA LEU A 60 -0.17 -9.64 -8.58
C LEU A 60 0.89 -8.53 -8.47
N VAL A 61 2.09 -8.79 -8.98
CA VAL A 61 3.20 -7.83 -8.96
C VAL A 61 2.82 -6.54 -9.69
N SER A 62 2.13 -6.65 -10.83
CA SER A 62 1.69 -5.48 -11.60
C SER A 62 0.77 -4.58 -10.76
N TYR A 63 -0.11 -5.16 -9.95
CA TYR A 63 -0.96 -4.38 -9.03
C TYR A 63 -0.16 -3.81 -7.87
N LEU A 64 0.74 -4.60 -7.27
CA LEU A 64 1.55 -4.14 -6.13
C LEU A 64 2.51 -3.00 -6.51
N ASN A 65 3.06 -3.02 -7.73
CA ASN A 65 3.93 -1.95 -8.21
C ASN A 65 3.24 -0.57 -8.18
N GLU A 66 1.93 -0.53 -8.35
CA GLU A 66 1.15 0.71 -8.40
C GLU A 66 0.71 1.23 -7.02
N VAL A 67 0.89 0.45 -5.95
CA VAL A 67 0.48 0.84 -4.60
C VAL A 67 1.22 2.10 -4.17
N VAL A 68 0.45 3.08 -3.70
CA VAL A 68 0.97 4.35 -3.16
C VAL A 68 0.48 4.50 -1.73
N ILE A 69 1.40 4.67 -0.81
CA ILE A 69 1.11 4.95 0.60
C ILE A 69 1.53 6.35 0.99
N TYR A 70 0.88 6.88 2.02
CA TYR A 70 1.14 8.19 2.59
C TYR A 70 1.58 8.05 4.04
N ASN A 71 1.03 8.85 4.95
CA ASN A 71 1.38 8.81 6.37
C ASN A 71 0.89 7.53 7.05
N LYS A 72 1.63 7.09 8.07
CA LYS A 72 1.17 6.04 8.98
C LYS A 72 -0.18 6.43 9.59
N ASP A 73 -1.11 5.48 9.60
CA ASP A 73 -2.43 5.66 10.19
C ASP A 73 -2.99 4.28 10.56
N ASN A 74 -3.06 4.01 11.86
CA ASN A 74 -3.55 2.74 12.37
C ASN A 74 -5.04 2.77 12.73
N SER A 75 -5.77 3.82 12.32
CA SER A 75 -7.22 3.93 12.56
C SER A 75 -8.06 2.93 11.76
N TYR A 76 -7.43 2.13 10.87
CA TYR A 76 -8.10 1.05 10.15
C TYR A 76 -8.83 0.09 11.08
N THR A 77 -8.36 -0.07 12.32
CA THR A 77 -8.98 -0.93 13.34
C THR A 77 -10.38 -0.46 13.76
N GLU A 78 -10.73 0.79 13.47
CA GLU A 78 -12.02 1.39 13.77
C GLU A 78 -13.06 1.18 12.66
N TYR A 79 -12.65 0.59 11.53
CA TYR A 79 -13.51 0.37 10.37
C TYR A 79 -13.92 -1.08 10.27
N ALA A 80 -15.10 -1.33 9.67
CA ALA A 80 -15.60 -2.66 9.34
C ALA A 80 -15.66 -2.82 7.82
N GLY A 81 -15.41 -4.03 7.33
CA GLY A 81 -15.47 -4.35 5.90
C GLY A 81 -14.66 -5.61 5.59
N GLN A 82 -14.56 -5.94 4.30
CA GLN A 82 -13.77 -7.07 3.85
C GLN A 82 -12.28 -6.74 3.89
N ALA A 83 -11.51 -7.55 4.58
CA ALA A 83 -10.05 -7.52 4.53
C ALA A 83 -9.54 -8.45 3.43
N VAL A 84 -8.63 -7.96 2.60
CA VAL A 84 -7.94 -8.72 1.56
C VAL A 84 -6.47 -8.76 1.94
N ILE A 85 -5.99 -9.94 2.35
CA ILE A 85 -4.69 -10.11 2.98
C ILE A 85 -3.79 -10.96 2.08
N PHE A 86 -2.81 -10.32 1.45
CA PHE A 86 -1.79 -10.99 0.65
C PHE A 86 -0.61 -11.39 1.53
N THR A 87 -0.17 -12.62 1.41
CA THR A 87 1.05 -13.12 2.06
C THR A 87 2.03 -13.55 1.00
N LEU A 88 3.21 -12.92 0.98
CA LEU A 88 4.27 -13.20 0.01
C LEU A 88 5.46 -13.80 0.75
N SER A 89 5.96 -14.94 0.26
CA SER A 89 7.27 -15.45 0.64
C SER A 89 8.27 -15.01 -0.41
N LEU A 90 9.37 -14.41 0.02
CA LEU A 90 10.36 -13.82 -0.89
C LEU A 90 11.59 -14.71 -1.04
N ALA A 91 12.32 -14.53 -2.14
CA ALA A 91 13.50 -15.31 -2.48
C ALA A 91 14.62 -15.20 -1.45
N ASP A 92 14.67 -14.09 -0.69
CA ASP A 92 15.65 -13.86 0.39
C ASP A 92 15.29 -14.59 1.70
N GLY A 93 14.19 -15.34 1.73
CA GLY A 93 13.68 -16.04 2.90
C GLY A 93 12.76 -15.24 3.80
N SER A 94 12.55 -13.96 3.52
CA SER A 94 11.62 -13.10 4.26
C SER A 94 10.19 -13.33 3.81
N GLN A 95 9.24 -12.85 4.62
CA GLN A 95 7.81 -12.89 4.32
C GLN A 95 7.24 -11.49 4.55
N VAL A 96 6.31 -11.08 3.69
CA VAL A 96 5.59 -9.81 3.85
C VAL A 96 4.09 -10.06 3.77
N GLU A 97 3.35 -9.41 4.66
CA GLU A 97 1.89 -9.42 4.69
C GLU A 97 1.39 -8.04 4.28
N ILE A 98 0.50 -7.99 3.29
CA ILE A 98 -0.05 -6.76 2.73
C ILE A 98 -1.57 -6.85 2.75
N THR A 99 -2.22 -6.01 3.53
CA THR A 99 -3.67 -5.95 3.59
C THR A 99 -4.19 -4.75 2.82
N ALA A 100 -5.01 -5.01 1.82
CA ALA A 100 -5.71 -3.96 1.07
C ALA A 100 -7.07 -3.71 1.73
N TYR A 101 -7.25 -2.54 2.32
CA TYR A 101 -8.42 -2.17 3.11
C TYR A 101 -8.70 -0.67 2.96
N ASN A 102 -9.24 -0.27 1.80
CA ASN A 102 -9.45 1.14 1.48
C ASN A 102 -10.15 1.92 2.60
N PRO A 103 -9.64 3.09 2.99
CA PRO A 103 -8.53 3.86 2.40
C PRO A 103 -7.14 3.55 2.99
N PHE A 104 -6.91 2.31 3.43
CA PHE A 104 -5.67 1.90 4.08
C PHE A 104 -4.98 0.77 3.31
N ILE A 105 -3.65 0.76 3.37
CA ILE A 105 -2.80 -0.41 3.12
C ILE A 105 -2.08 -0.72 4.42
N ILE A 106 -2.15 -1.95 4.88
CA ILE A 106 -1.46 -2.40 6.09
C ILE A 106 -0.30 -3.31 5.64
N ILE A 107 0.92 -2.98 6.02
CA ILE A 107 2.12 -3.73 5.68
C ILE A 107 2.74 -4.24 6.99
N ASP A 108 2.79 -5.55 7.16
CA ASP A 108 3.32 -6.21 8.35
C ASP A 108 2.75 -5.62 9.65
N GLY A 109 1.44 -5.38 9.67
CA GLY A 109 0.72 -4.87 10.82
C GLY A 109 0.72 -3.35 11.00
N ILE A 110 1.43 -2.62 10.14
CA ILE A 110 1.47 -1.14 10.21
C ILE A 110 0.55 -0.56 9.14
N GLY A 111 -0.43 0.23 9.55
CA GLY A 111 -1.38 0.88 8.67
C GLY A 111 -0.84 2.18 8.08
N TYR A 112 -1.20 2.42 6.81
CA TYR A 112 -0.89 3.64 6.08
C TYR A 112 -2.12 4.10 5.31
N LYS A 113 -2.34 5.40 5.24
CA LYS A 113 -3.25 5.96 4.25
C LYS A 113 -2.70 5.62 2.86
N CYS A 114 -3.58 5.35 1.90
CA CYS A 114 -3.17 4.97 0.56
C CYS A 114 -3.98 5.68 -0.52
N LYS A 115 -3.43 5.69 -1.73
CA LYS A 115 -4.17 6.09 -2.92
C LYS A 115 -5.29 5.08 -3.18
N TYR A 116 -6.49 5.57 -3.47
CA TYR A 116 -7.71 4.75 -3.55
C TYR A 116 -7.64 3.70 -4.67
N GLU A 117 -7.31 4.13 -5.90
CA GLU A 117 -7.43 3.29 -7.10
C GLU A 117 -6.53 2.04 -7.07
N PRO A 118 -5.22 2.13 -6.72
CA PRO A 118 -4.40 0.92 -6.64
C PRO A 118 -4.84 -0.06 -5.54
N CYS A 119 -5.35 0.45 -4.42
CA CYS A 119 -5.89 -0.38 -3.35
C CYS A 119 -7.17 -1.09 -3.78
N GLU A 120 -8.06 -0.37 -4.46
CA GLU A 120 -9.30 -0.92 -5.02
C GLU A 120 -9.00 -1.99 -6.06
N ALA A 121 -7.98 -1.78 -6.89
CA ALA A 121 -7.54 -2.78 -7.88
C ALA A 121 -7.10 -4.09 -7.22
N LEU A 122 -6.39 -4.03 -6.09
CA LEU A 122 -6.01 -5.22 -5.31
C LEU A 122 -7.22 -5.93 -4.74
N ASN A 123 -8.19 -5.20 -4.19
CA ASN A 123 -9.43 -5.77 -3.70
C ASN A 123 -10.20 -6.49 -4.81
N HIS A 124 -10.33 -5.84 -5.95
CA HIS A 124 -11.03 -6.39 -7.12
C HIS A 124 -10.34 -7.65 -7.63
N TYR A 125 -9.02 -7.60 -7.76
CA TYR A 125 -8.21 -8.76 -8.17
C TYR A 125 -8.43 -9.97 -7.28
N ALA A 126 -8.41 -9.79 -5.96
CA ALA A 126 -8.63 -10.88 -5.01
C ALA A 126 -10.03 -11.47 -5.11
N ASN A 127 -11.05 -10.63 -5.26
CA ASN A 127 -12.43 -11.09 -5.43
C ASN A 127 -12.62 -11.82 -6.77
N GLU A 128 -11.94 -11.40 -7.82
CA GLU A 128 -11.95 -12.12 -9.09
C GLU A 128 -11.29 -13.50 -8.97
N LEU A 129 -10.17 -13.62 -8.26
CA LEU A 129 -9.53 -14.90 -8.00
C LEU A 129 -10.48 -15.87 -7.29
N MET A 130 -11.25 -15.37 -6.33
CA MET A 130 -12.23 -16.18 -5.61
C MET A 130 -13.32 -16.72 -6.55
N THR A 131 -13.71 -15.99 -7.57
CA THR A 131 -14.71 -16.43 -8.56
C THR A 131 -14.13 -17.36 -9.63
N ARG A 132 -12.83 -17.32 -9.88
CA ARG A 132 -12.15 -18.22 -10.85
C ARG A 132 -11.90 -19.63 -10.30
N GLU A 133 -11.87 -19.80 -8.98
CA GLU A 133 -11.71 -21.12 -8.38
C GLU A 133 -12.98 -21.97 -8.56
N PRO A 134 -12.84 -23.22 -9.06
CA PRO A 134 -13.96 -24.14 -9.18
C PRO A 134 -14.47 -24.65 -7.83
#